data_9108068ef542a268e729f795a9a45f16
#
_entry.id   9108068ef542a268e729f795a9a45f16
#
_cell.length_a   1.000
_cell.length_b   1.000
_cell.length_c   1.000
_cell.angle_alpha   90.00
_cell.angle_beta   90.00
_cell.angle_gamma   90.00
#
_symmetry.space_group_name_H-M   'P 1'
#
loop_
_entity.id
_entity.type
_entity.pdbx_description
1 polymer ?
#
loop_
_entity_poly.entity_id
_entity_poly.type
_entity_poly.pdbx_seq_one_letter_code
_entity_poly.pdbx_strand_id
1 'polypeptide(L)'
;LIRDPKTTTIDADVEIGTETVILPNTVIEEGSRIGMRCQIGPFARIRGGSRIGDQVVIGNFVEVVRSVVGNKTFIKHLSYIGDAKIGSGVNIGAGTITANFDGKKKHKTVIKDKAQIGSGTILVAPVTVGRAAKTGAGAVVPKGKNVPDRAVVVGVPARQL
;
A
#
# COMPACT_ATOMS: atom_id res chain seq x y z
N LEU A 1 -5.52 17.49 -10.67
CA LEU A 1 -4.45 18.14 -11.43
C LEU A 1 -3.43 17.08 -11.90
N ILE A 2 -3.19 16.97 -13.19
CA ILE A 2 -2.11 16.15 -13.78
C ILE A 2 -0.94 17.10 -14.08
N ARG A 3 0.21 16.87 -13.43
CA ARG A 3 1.38 17.76 -13.52
C ARG A 3 2.10 17.66 -14.88
N ASP A 4 2.18 16.44 -15.41
CA ASP A 4 2.77 16.21 -16.73
C ASP A 4 1.95 15.18 -17.51
N PRO A 5 0.99 15.64 -18.33
CA PRO A 5 0.16 14.74 -19.13
C PRO A 5 0.93 13.93 -20.18
N LYS A 6 2.12 14.37 -20.57
CA LYS A 6 2.91 13.67 -21.59
C LYS A 6 3.56 12.39 -21.11
N THR A 7 3.83 12.31 -19.81
CA THR A 7 4.47 11.13 -19.17
C THR A 7 3.53 10.35 -18.28
N THR A 8 2.26 10.77 -18.16
CA THR A 8 1.26 10.15 -17.32
C THR A 8 0.27 9.37 -18.17
N THR A 9 0.04 8.11 -17.82
CA THR A 9 -0.97 7.25 -18.47
C THR A 9 -2.11 6.98 -17.50
N ILE A 10 -3.33 7.27 -17.91
CA ILE A 10 -4.55 7.03 -17.14
C ILE A 10 -5.58 6.43 -18.07
N ASP A 11 -6.08 5.23 -17.75
CA ASP A 11 -7.11 4.59 -18.55
C ASP A 11 -8.46 5.31 -18.45
N ALA A 12 -9.28 5.20 -19.50
CA ALA A 12 -10.45 6.06 -19.70
C ALA A 12 -11.55 5.91 -18.62
N ASP A 13 -11.63 4.77 -17.96
CA ASP A 13 -12.63 4.46 -16.94
C ASP A 13 -12.15 4.71 -15.49
N VAL A 14 -10.97 5.31 -15.34
CA VAL A 14 -10.43 5.65 -14.02
C VAL A 14 -11.16 6.85 -13.42
N GLU A 15 -11.63 6.68 -12.19
CA GLU A 15 -12.26 7.77 -11.44
C GLU A 15 -11.26 8.42 -10.47
N ILE A 16 -11.11 9.74 -10.54
CA ILE A 16 -10.20 10.51 -9.67
C ILE A 16 -10.96 11.64 -8.99
N GLY A 17 -10.93 11.66 -7.66
CA GLY A 17 -11.57 12.67 -6.85
C GLY A 17 -10.91 14.06 -6.96
N THR A 18 -11.68 15.07 -6.54
CA THR A 18 -11.27 16.48 -6.60
C THR A 18 -10.01 16.77 -5.77
N GLU A 19 -9.24 17.78 -6.15
CA GLU A 19 -8.01 18.20 -5.49
C GLU A 19 -6.89 17.16 -5.46
N THR A 20 -7.05 16.03 -6.18
CA THR A 20 -5.98 15.02 -6.31
C THR A 20 -4.95 15.46 -7.34
N VAL A 21 -3.69 15.26 -7.01
CA VAL A 21 -2.53 15.60 -7.84
C VAL A 21 -1.86 14.33 -8.32
N ILE A 22 -1.75 14.17 -9.64
CA ILE A 22 -1.00 13.10 -10.29
C ILE A 22 0.35 13.67 -10.76
N LEU A 23 1.42 13.08 -10.31
CA LEU A 23 2.80 13.49 -10.61
C LEU A 23 3.34 12.75 -11.85
N PRO A 24 4.43 13.23 -12.47
CA PRO A 24 4.98 12.68 -13.70
C PRO A 24 5.28 11.18 -13.64
N ASN A 25 5.29 10.53 -14.81
CA ASN A 25 5.64 9.11 -14.97
C ASN A 25 4.78 8.15 -14.13
N THR A 26 3.51 8.50 -13.93
CA THR A 26 2.54 7.68 -13.19
C THR A 26 1.64 6.95 -14.17
N VAL A 27 1.35 5.68 -13.87
CA VAL A 27 0.43 4.83 -14.63
C VAL A 27 -0.74 4.42 -13.75
N ILE A 28 -1.97 4.66 -14.20
CA ILE A 28 -3.20 4.28 -13.50
C ILE A 28 -4.06 3.47 -14.46
N GLU A 29 -4.21 2.19 -14.14
CA GLU A 29 -4.90 1.22 -14.99
C GLU A 29 -6.42 1.18 -14.72
N GLU A 30 -7.13 0.59 -15.66
CA GLU A 30 -8.57 0.42 -15.72
C GLU A 30 -9.23 -0.05 -14.41
N GLY A 31 -10.48 0.37 -14.17
CA GLY A 31 -11.27 0.01 -12.99
C GLY A 31 -10.72 0.55 -11.67
N SER A 32 -9.68 1.38 -11.70
CA SER A 32 -9.11 1.99 -10.49
C SER A 32 -9.92 3.22 -10.06
N ARG A 33 -10.00 3.42 -8.75
CA ARG A 33 -10.65 4.60 -8.17
C ARG A 33 -9.72 5.27 -7.16
N ILE A 34 -9.56 6.57 -7.29
CA ILE A 34 -8.72 7.39 -6.43
C ILE A 34 -9.58 8.49 -5.79
N GLY A 35 -9.55 8.58 -4.48
CA GLY A 35 -10.30 9.57 -3.72
C GLY A 35 -9.81 11.00 -3.90
N MET A 36 -10.30 11.88 -3.04
CA MET A 36 -10.01 13.32 -3.07
C MET A 36 -8.72 13.66 -2.33
N ARG A 37 -8.08 14.77 -2.74
CA ARG A 37 -6.90 15.35 -2.06
C ARG A 37 -5.75 14.35 -1.91
N CYS A 38 -5.61 13.44 -2.87
CA CYS A 38 -4.50 12.50 -2.93
C CYS A 38 -3.29 13.08 -3.66
N GLN A 39 -2.12 12.50 -3.40
CA GLN A 39 -0.94 12.72 -4.21
C GLN A 39 -0.44 11.36 -4.70
N ILE A 40 -0.37 11.17 -6.03
CA ILE A 40 0.03 9.90 -6.65
C ILE A 40 1.24 10.13 -7.52
N GLY A 41 2.28 9.36 -7.30
CA GLY A 41 3.54 9.44 -8.02
C GLY A 41 4.61 10.32 -7.33
N PRO A 42 5.69 10.70 -8.05
CA PRO A 42 6.00 10.26 -9.42
C PRO A 42 6.38 8.77 -9.49
N PHE A 43 6.41 8.22 -10.71
CA PHE A 43 6.80 6.81 -10.94
C PHE A 43 5.98 5.79 -10.14
N ALA A 44 4.70 6.07 -9.90
CA ALA A 44 3.78 5.14 -9.26
C ALA A 44 3.01 4.35 -10.32
N ARG A 45 2.67 3.10 -10.00
CA ARG A 45 1.78 2.28 -10.82
C ARG A 45 0.61 1.79 -10.00
N ILE A 46 -0.59 2.25 -10.34
CA ILE A 46 -1.84 1.78 -9.74
C ILE A 46 -2.49 0.82 -10.72
N ARG A 47 -2.49 -0.45 -10.42
CA ARG A 47 -3.00 -1.50 -11.29
C ARG A 47 -4.48 -1.77 -11.06
N GLY A 48 -5.09 -2.26 -12.12
CA GLY A 48 -6.52 -2.41 -12.28
C GLY A 48 -7.30 -2.92 -11.08
N GLY A 49 -8.47 -2.32 -10.84
CA GLY A 49 -9.38 -2.64 -9.75
C GLY A 49 -8.93 -2.16 -8.36
N SER A 50 -7.86 -1.38 -8.26
CA SER A 50 -7.41 -0.83 -6.98
C SER A 50 -8.28 0.35 -6.54
N ARG A 51 -8.50 0.47 -5.23
CA ARG A 51 -9.30 1.57 -4.64
C ARG A 51 -8.47 2.31 -3.61
N ILE A 52 -8.25 3.58 -3.86
CA ILE A 52 -7.47 4.48 -3.02
C ILE A 52 -8.43 5.49 -2.38
N GLY A 53 -8.45 5.55 -1.07
CA GLY A 53 -9.28 6.50 -0.31
C GLY A 53 -8.80 7.94 -0.40
N ASP A 54 -9.37 8.81 0.44
CA ASP A 54 -9.07 10.23 0.45
C ASP A 54 -7.77 10.56 1.18
N GLN A 55 -7.08 11.62 0.76
CA GLN A 55 -5.88 12.14 1.41
C GLN A 55 -4.75 11.11 1.51
N VAL A 56 -4.70 10.20 0.56
CA VAL A 56 -3.64 9.17 0.48
C VAL A 56 -2.45 9.73 -0.30
N VAL A 57 -1.25 9.38 0.15
CA VAL A 57 -0.02 9.67 -0.58
C VAL A 57 0.61 8.35 -1.03
N ILE A 58 0.71 8.18 -2.35
CA ILE A 58 1.46 7.09 -2.98
C ILE A 58 2.63 7.72 -3.72
N GLY A 59 3.85 7.41 -3.28
CA GLY A 59 5.06 8.05 -3.78
C GLY A 59 5.76 7.26 -4.88
N ASN A 60 7.03 7.53 -5.03
CA ASN A 60 7.82 7.01 -6.13
C ASN A 60 8.15 5.52 -6.00
N PHE A 61 8.12 4.84 -7.14
CA PHE A 61 8.39 3.40 -7.27
C PHE A 61 7.51 2.53 -6.37
N VAL A 62 6.25 2.93 -6.22
CA VAL A 62 5.23 2.16 -5.52
C VAL A 62 4.29 1.52 -6.54
N GLU A 63 4.11 0.22 -6.42
CA GLU A 63 3.11 -0.52 -7.19
C GLU A 63 1.98 -0.97 -6.27
N VAL A 64 0.74 -0.64 -6.63
CA VAL A 64 -0.47 -1.07 -5.92
C VAL A 64 -1.32 -1.94 -6.86
N VAL A 65 -1.65 -3.15 -6.44
CA VAL A 65 -2.32 -4.15 -7.29
C VAL A 65 -3.53 -4.74 -6.58
N ARG A 66 -4.72 -4.62 -7.16
CA ARG A 66 -5.98 -5.21 -6.63
C ARG A 66 -6.16 -4.97 -5.13
N SER A 67 -5.84 -3.77 -4.68
CA SER A 67 -5.78 -3.44 -3.25
C SER A 67 -6.73 -2.30 -2.89
N VAL A 68 -7.13 -2.29 -1.63
CA VAL A 68 -7.91 -1.21 -1.04
C VAL A 68 -7.04 -0.48 -0.02
N VAL A 69 -6.87 0.82 -0.19
CA VAL A 69 -6.08 1.69 0.70
C VAL A 69 -7.01 2.71 1.34
N GLY A 70 -7.12 2.67 2.65
CA GLY A 70 -7.95 3.59 3.44
C GLY A 70 -7.41 5.01 3.49
N ASN A 71 -8.27 5.92 3.95
CA ASN A 71 -8.00 7.36 3.97
C ASN A 71 -6.76 7.72 4.79
N LYS A 72 -6.07 8.81 4.43
CA LYS A 72 -4.92 9.36 5.17
C LYS A 72 -3.79 8.35 5.37
N THR A 73 -3.60 7.45 4.42
CA THR A 73 -2.55 6.43 4.44
C THR A 73 -1.37 6.88 3.57
N PHE A 74 -0.17 6.58 4.02
CA PHE A 74 1.07 6.97 3.36
C PHE A 74 1.87 5.75 2.91
N ILE A 75 2.17 5.66 1.61
CA ILE A 75 3.00 4.64 0.96
C ILE A 75 3.98 5.39 0.06
N LYS A 76 5.04 5.95 0.64
CA LYS A 76 5.81 7.00 -0.04
C LYS A 76 6.93 6.49 -0.94
N HIS A 77 7.44 5.29 -0.74
CA HIS A 77 8.68 4.85 -1.40
C HIS A 77 8.75 3.35 -1.64
N LEU A 78 9.19 2.94 -2.85
CA LEU A 78 9.77 1.63 -3.16
C LEU A 78 9.00 0.41 -2.61
N SER A 79 7.68 0.38 -2.72
CA SER A 79 6.87 -0.65 -2.08
C SER A 79 6.02 -1.43 -3.08
N TYR A 80 5.82 -2.71 -2.82
CA TYR A 80 4.86 -3.53 -3.54
C TYR A 80 3.67 -3.88 -2.64
N ILE A 81 2.49 -3.43 -3.04
CA ILE A 81 1.23 -3.61 -2.30
C ILE A 81 0.26 -4.40 -3.19
N GLY A 82 0.28 -5.71 -3.06
CA GLY A 82 -0.57 -6.62 -3.83
C GLY A 82 -1.60 -7.35 -2.98
N ASP A 83 -2.84 -7.44 -3.49
CA ASP A 83 -3.96 -8.14 -2.85
C ASP A 83 -4.15 -7.75 -1.37
N ALA A 84 -4.00 -6.46 -1.05
CA ALA A 84 -4.01 -5.95 0.31
C ALA A 84 -5.27 -5.15 0.63
N LYS A 85 -5.70 -5.24 1.90
CA LYS A 85 -6.69 -4.33 2.50
C LYS A 85 -5.99 -3.53 3.59
N ILE A 86 -5.74 -2.26 3.32
CA ILE A 86 -5.06 -1.33 4.24
C ILE A 86 -6.09 -0.36 4.80
N GLY A 87 -6.12 -0.22 6.11
CA GLY A 87 -6.98 0.70 6.83
C GLY A 87 -6.58 2.16 6.67
N SER A 88 -7.21 3.02 7.46
CA SER A 88 -6.96 4.46 7.45
C SER A 88 -5.83 4.87 8.40
N GLY A 89 -5.10 5.92 8.03
CA GLY A 89 -4.01 6.48 8.86
C GLY A 89 -2.82 5.55 9.01
N VAL A 90 -2.63 4.63 8.08
CA VAL A 90 -1.50 3.68 8.09
C VAL A 90 -0.27 4.34 7.49
N ASN A 91 0.88 4.07 8.05
CA ASN A 91 2.16 4.42 7.43
C ASN A 91 2.89 3.16 6.98
N ILE A 92 3.19 3.09 5.69
CA ILE A 92 3.97 2.01 5.08
C ILE A 92 5.40 2.50 4.85
N GLY A 93 6.34 1.88 5.53
CA GLY A 93 7.77 2.17 5.39
C GLY A 93 8.32 1.78 4.01
N ALA A 94 9.38 2.46 3.59
CA ALA A 94 10.03 2.20 2.31
C ALA A 94 10.47 0.74 2.18
N GLY A 95 10.33 0.16 0.99
CA GLY A 95 10.74 -1.23 0.72
C GLY A 95 9.80 -2.29 1.30
N THR A 96 8.59 -1.92 1.74
CA THR A 96 7.60 -2.88 2.23
C THR A 96 7.06 -3.73 1.08
N ILE A 97 6.96 -5.04 1.32
CA ILE A 97 6.40 -6.00 0.37
C ILE A 97 5.28 -6.79 1.02
N THR A 98 4.10 -6.79 0.40
CA THR A 98 3.08 -7.80 0.67
C THR A 98 3.37 -9.01 -0.22
N ALA A 99 4.01 -10.03 0.34
CA ALA A 99 4.34 -11.27 -0.40
C ALA A 99 3.07 -12.12 -0.56
N ASN A 100 2.31 -11.81 -1.60
CA ASN A 100 0.94 -12.31 -1.81
C ASN A 100 0.82 -13.61 -2.61
N PHE A 101 1.89 -14.10 -3.23
CA PHE A 101 1.87 -15.29 -4.09
C PHE A 101 2.70 -16.42 -3.48
N ASP A 102 2.13 -17.61 -3.34
CA ASP A 102 2.78 -18.78 -2.73
C ASP A 102 3.29 -19.81 -3.75
N GLY A 103 3.38 -19.42 -5.02
CA GLY A 103 3.74 -20.30 -6.12
C GLY A 103 2.54 -20.96 -6.81
N LYS A 104 1.36 -20.94 -6.19
CA LYS A 104 0.13 -21.54 -6.73
C LYS A 104 -1.01 -20.54 -6.81
N LYS A 105 -1.26 -19.79 -5.73
CA LYS A 105 -2.36 -18.83 -5.64
C LYS A 105 -1.95 -17.58 -4.86
N LYS A 106 -2.78 -16.53 -5.01
CA LYS A 106 -2.61 -15.26 -4.29
C LYS A 106 -3.41 -15.27 -3.00
N HIS A 107 -2.83 -14.65 -1.97
CA HIS A 107 -3.41 -14.52 -0.65
C HIS A 107 -3.49 -13.05 -0.24
N LYS A 108 -4.41 -12.74 0.67
CA LYS A 108 -4.65 -11.36 1.13
C LYS A 108 -3.77 -11.00 2.32
N THR A 109 -3.29 -9.77 2.32
CA THR A 109 -2.72 -9.09 3.49
C THR A 109 -3.74 -8.09 4.03
N VAL A 110 -3.95 -8.07 5.33
CA VAL A 110 -4.80 -7.07 6.00
C VAL A 110 -3.94 -6.23 6.94
N ILE A 111 -3.96 -4.93 6.77
CA ILE A 111 -3.30 -3.97 7.68
C ILE A 111 -4.39 -3.06 8.23
N LYS A 112 -4.63 -3.14 9.54
CA LYS A 112 -5.69 -2.38 10.19
C LYS A 112 -5.28 -0.92 10.42
N ASP A 113 -6.26 -0.09 10.80
CA ASP A 113 -6.09 1.36 10.97
C ASP A 113 -4.91 1.72 11.88
N LYS A 114 -4.24 2.82 11.55
CA LYS A 114 -3.15 3.43 12.32
C LYS A 114 -1.93 2.54 12.53
N ALA A 115 -1.82 1.40 11.84
CA ALA A 115 -0.64 0.57 11.89
C ALA A 115 0.58 1.30 11.31
N GLN A 116 1.76 0.99 11.82
CA GLN A 116 3.03 1.54 11.35
C GLN A 116 3.94 0.39 10.89
N ILE A 117 4.14 0.30 9.59
CA ILE A 117 4.97 -0.73 8.98
C ILE A 117 6.37 -0.17 8.80
N GLY A 118 7.36 -0.78 9.44
CA GLY A 118 8.76 -0.38 9.34
C GLY A 118 9.32 -0.60 7.93
N SER A 119 10.34 0.17 7.58
CA SER A 119 11.01 0.05 6.28
C SER A 119 11.57 -1.36 6.07
N GLY A 120 11.47 -1.88 4.84
CA GLY A 120 11.95 -3.22 4.50
C GLY A 120 11.14 -4.37 5.10
N THR A 121 9.94 -4.10 5.66
CA THR A 121 9.08 -5.16 6.19
C THR A 121 8.55 -6.04 5.07
N ILE A 122 8.61 -7.36 5.27
CA ILE A 122 7.97 -8.34 4.39
C ILE A 122 6.79 -8.97 5.14
N LEU A 123 5.60 -8.83 4.58
CA LEU A 123 4.37 -9.43 5.10
C LEU A 123 4.01 -10.64 4.23
N VAL A 124 4.25 -11.86 4.74
CA VAL A 124 3.97 -13.09 3.98
C VAL A 124 2.49 -13.45 4.14
N ALA A 125 1.73 -13.25 3.08
CA ALA A 125 0.29 -13.49 3.08
C ALA A 125 -0.09 -14.99 3.11
N PRO A 126 -1.25 -15.38 3.71
CA PRO A 126 -2.18 -14.50 4.40
C PRO A 126 -1.67 -14.06 5.77
N VAL A 127 -1.80 -12.78 6.07
CA VAL A 127 -1.38 -12.20 7.33
C VAL A 127 -2.22 -10.97 7.67
N THR A 128 -2.46 -10.75 8.96
CA THR A 128 -3.12 -9.55 9.47
C THR A 128 -2.19 -8.80 10.43
N VAL A 129 -2.02 -7.50 10.19
CA VAL A 129 -1.38 -6.57 11.13
C VAL A 129 -2.47 -5.78 11.84
N GLY A 130 -2.50 -5.86 13.15
CA GLY A 130 -3.53 -5.27 14.01
C GLY A 130 -3.54 -3.75 14.01
N ARG A 131 -4.61 -3.18 14.59
CA ARG A 131 -4.79 -1.73 14.74
C ARG A 131 -3.67 -1.13 15.57
N ALA A 132 -3.08 -0.04 15.06
CA ALA A 132 -1.97 0.66 15.71
C ALA A 132 -0.77 -0.24 16.06
N ALA A 133 -0.69 -1.44 15.49
CA ALA A 133 0.46 -2.31 15.62
C ALA A 133 1.65 -1.76 14.84
N LYS A 134 2.86 -2.18 15.21
CA LYS A 134 4.10 -1.72 14.59
C LYS A 134 4.97 -2.91 14.21
N THR A 135 5.58 -2.83 13.03
CA THR A 135 6.70 -3.71 12.67
C THR A 135 8.01 -2.91 12.68
N GLY A 136 9.06 -3.48 13.22
CA GLY A 136 10.40 -2.88 13.13
C GLY A 136 10.94 -2.94 11.69
N ALA A 137 11.94 -2.11 11.40
CA ALA A 137 12.60 -2.14 10.10
C ALA A 137 13.20 -3.52 9.82
N GLY A 138 13.07 -4.00 8.57
CA GLY A 138 13.57 -5.30 8.15
C GLY A 138 12.82 -6.52 8.73
N ALA A 139 11.70 -6.32 9.41
CA ALA A 139 10.94 -7.43 9.98
C ALA A 139 10.32 -8.30 8.88
N VAL A 140 10.32 -9.61 9.08
CA VAL A 140 9.60 -10.58 8.23
C VAL A 140 8.50 -11.22 9.05
N VAL A 141 7.25 -10.88 8.75
CA VAL A 141 6.07 -11.47 9.40
C VAL A 141 5.64 -12.71 8.61
N PRO A 142 5.83 -13.93 9.16
CA PRO A 142 5.54 -15.15 8.43
C PRO A 142 4.04 -15.36 8.18
N LYS A 143 3.74 -16.19 7.20
CA LYS A 143 2.38 -16.63 6.85
C LYS A 143 1.60 -17.08 8.09
N GLY A 144 0.39 -16.52 8.26
CA GLY A 144 -0.51 -16.86 9.36
C GLY A 144 -0.08 -16.35 10.75
N LYS A 145 1.07 -15.69 10.87
CA LYS A 145 1.53 -15.10 12.13
C LYS A 145 1.01 -13.67 12.28
N ASN A 146 -0.26 -13.56 12.64
CA ASN A 146 -0.91 -12.26 12.80
C ASN A 146 -0.28 -11.43 13.91
N VAL A 147 -0.14 -10.13 13.67
CA VAL A 147 0.35 -9.17 14.67
C VAL A 147 -0.86 -8.61 15.43
N PRO A 148 -0.96 -8.78 16.76
CA PRO A 148 -2.07 -8.27 17.54
C PRO A 148 -2.20 -6.74 17.48
N ASP A 149 -3.37 -6.21 17.84
CA ASP A 149 -3.59 -4.78 17.95
C ASP A 149 -2.57 -4.18 18.96
N ARG A 150 -1.97 -3.06 18.60
CA ARG A 150 -0.96 -2.30 19.38
C ARG A 150 0.34 -3.04 19.66
N ALA A 151 0.50 -4.26 19.22
CA ALA A 151 1.75 -5.00 19.40
C ALA A 151 2.89 -4.41 18.56
N VAL A 152 4.11 -4.59 19.05
CA VAL A 152 5.34 -4.27 18.34
C VAL A 152 6.06 -5.58 18.05
N VAL A 153 6.39 -5.83 16.77
CA VAL A 153 7.12 -7.03 16.35
C VAL A 153 8.39 -6.65 15.59
N VAL A 154 9.46 -7.37 15.82
CA VAL A 154 10.77 -7.11 15.19
C VAL A 154 11.47 -8.40 14.78
N GLY A 155 12.40 -8.31 13.85
CA GLY A 155 13.32 -9.39 13.47
C GLY A 155 12.83 -10.32 12.37
N VAL A 156 13.61 -11.37 12.11
CA VAL A 156 13.40 -12.40 11.10
C VAL A 156 13.58 -13.78 11.72
N PRO A 157 12.50 -14.56 11.92
CA PRO A 157 11.10 -14.15 11.80
C PRO A 157 10.70 -13.13 12.88
N ALA A 158 9.71 -12.31 12.59
CA ALA A 158 9.25 -11.29 13.51
C ALA A 158 8.71 -11.89 14.82
N ARG A 159 9.12 -11.33 15.94
CA ARG A 159 8.68 -11.67 17.30
C ARG A 159 8.15 -10.41 17.99
N GLN A 160 7.19 -10.60 18.86
CA GLN A 160 6.69 -9.52 19.69
C GLN A 160 7.72 -9.14 20.76
N LEU A 161 7.91 -7.84 20.97
CA LEU A 161 8.68 -7.27 22.07
C LEU A 161 7.88 -7.33 23.38
#